data_75fa21a1b3967c09bbf982aaf21d4c9f
#
_entry.id   75fa21a1b3967c09bbf982aaf21d4c9f
#
_cell.length_a   1.000
_cell.length_b   1.000
_cell.length_c   1.000
_cell.angle_alpha   90.00
_cell.angle_beta   90.00
_cell.angle_gamma   90.00
#
_symmetry.space_group_name_H-M   'P 1'
#
loop_
_entity.id
_entity.type
_entity.pdbx_description
1 polymer ?
#
loop_
_entity_poly.entity_id
_entity_poly.type
_entity_poly.pdbx_seq_one_letter_code
_entity_poly.pdbx_strand_id
1 'polypeptide(L)'
;MAVTSFKNYRVPTTFVIALIPAAVALNVVGSFINTTLKLPMFLDMIGTAVVAITIGPWWGALAGAMTNVVLGFLTGPIMLPFAACNVIGALVWGYGVRWGMGKTFPRFFVLSLLTALFVTLMAVPIYVFVFGGATGHFADIMTAAFVGMGQRLVVSVFSSNIIVSLADKIISSFLALAVIEALPPALTAHLDIVKAPKMQLVLWIALGTVIAAVLAVFAANMAAG
;
A
#
# COMPACT_ATOMS: atom_id res chain seq x y z
N MET A 1 8.50 27.85 8.40
CA MET A 1 8.14 26.46 8.72
C MET A 1 9.32 25.57 8.36
N ALA A 2 9.99 24.97 9.34
CA ALA A 2 11.28 24.33 9.14
C ALA A 2 11.14 22.94 8.52
N VAL A 3 11.49 22.82 7.26
CA VAL A 3 11.80 21.54 6.57
C VAL A 3 13.25 21.18 6.94
N THR A 4 13.53 20.94 8.22
CA THR A 4 14.93 21.03 8.69
C THR A 4 15.52 19.75 9.26
N SER A 5 14.86 18.59 9.22
CA SER A 5 15.45 17.44 9.92
C SER A 5 16.09 16.35 9.04
N PHE A 6 15.80 16.27 7.74
CA PHE A 6 16.32 15.17 6.91
C PHE A 6 17.61 15.49 6.15
N LYS A 7 18.13 16.75 6.24
CA LYS A 7 19.19 17.23 5.35
C LYS A 7 20.57 16.61 5.60
N ASN A 8 20.82 15.99 6.76
CA ASN A 8 22.16 15.53 7.15
C ASN A 8 22.28 14.07 7.61
N TYR A 9 21.17 13.30 7.66
CA TYR A 9 21.27 11.91 8.05
C TYR A 9 21.42 11.02 6.79
N ARG A 10 22.57 10.38 6.68
CA ARG A 10 22.82 9.37 5.65
C ARG A 10 22.63 8.00 6.27
N VAL A 11 21.61 7.29 5.84
CA VAL A 11 21.43 5.87 6.20
C VAL A 11 22.67 5.10 5.70
N PRO A 12 23.33 4.30 6.54
CA PRO A 12 24.47 3.51 6.12
C PRO A 12 24.10 2.60 4.94
N THR A 13 24.95 2.55 3.92
CA THR A 13 24.71 1.79 2.68
C THR A 13 24.42 0.31 2.96
N THR A 14 25.05 -0.27 3.98
CA THR A 14 24.81 -1.64 4.41
C THR A 14 23.33 -1.89 4.78
N PHE A 15 22.67 -0.93 5.44
CA PHE A 15 21.26 -1.03 5.77
C PHE A 15 20.36 -0.91 4.53
N VAL A 16 20.72 -0.05 3.58
CA VAL A 16 19.98 0.08 2.30
C VAL A 16 20.02 -1.25 1.56
N ILE A 17 21.20 -1.86 1.44
CA ILE A 17 21.40 -3.14 0.75
C ILE A 17 20.62 -4.28 1.43
N ALA A 18 20.53 -4.29 2.76
CA ALA A 18 19.82 -5.33 3.49
C ALA A 18 18.31 -5.10 3.54
N LEU A 19 17.87 -3.86 3.72
CA LEU A 19 16.46 -3.54 3.93
C LEU A 19 15.63 -3.67 2.65
N ILE A 20 16.18 -3.35 1.48
CA ILE A 20 15.43 -3.44 0.22
C ILE A 20 15.01 -4.89 -0.10
N PRO A 21 15.91 -5.90 -0.13
CA PRO A 21 15.49 -7.28 -0.34
C PRO A 21 14.53 -7.81 0.72
N ALA A 22 14.74 -7.45 2.00
CA ALA A 22 13.84 -7.82 3.08
C ALA A 22 12.43 -7.23 2.89
N ALA A 23 12.34 -5.98 2.45
CA ALA A 23 11.08 -5.32 2.14
C ALA A 23 10.37 -5.95 0.93
N VAL A 24 11.12 -6.31 -0.12
CA VAL A 24 10.59 -7.04 -1.28
C VAL A 24 10.03 -8.40 -0.83
N ALA A 25 10.78 -9.14 0.00
CA ALA A 25 10.32 -10.42 0.54
C ALA A 25 9.04 -10.27 1.37
N LEU A 26 8.96 -9.23 2.22
CA LEU A 26 7.75 -8.92 3.00
C LEU A 26 6.54 -8.65 2.09
N ASN A 27 6.72 -7.87 1.03
CA ASN A 27 5.68 -7.59 0.06
C ASN A 27 5.21 -8.84 -0.68
N VAL A 28 6.16 -9.70 -1.11
CA VAL A 28 5.86 -10.98 -1.77
C VAL A 28 5.05 -11.88 -0.83
N VAL A 29 5.47 -12.01 0.43
CA VAL A 29 4.71 -12.79 1.44
C VAL A 29 3.30 -12.22 1.63
N GLY A 30 3.16 -10.90 1.74
CA GLY A 30 1.85 -10.23 1.83
C GLY A 30 0.96 -10.55 0.63
N SER A 31 1.50 -10.48 -0.58
CA SER A 31 0.80 -10.84 -1.81
C SER A 31 0.35 -12.31 -1.83
N PHE A 32 1.21 -13.23 -1.38
CA PHE A 32 0.83 -14.66 -1.26
C PHE A 32 -0.28 -14.90 -0.24
N ILE A 33 -0.21 -14.24 0.92
CA ILE A 33 -1.28 -14.30 1.93
C ILE A 33 -2.60 -13.81 1.33
N ASN A 34 -2.57 -12.65 0.66
CA ASN A 34 -3.73 -12.10 -0.01
C ASN A 34 -4.35 -13.08 -1.03
N THR A 35 -3.52 -13.60 -1.94
CA THR A 35 -3.97 -14.49 -3.01
C THR A 35 -4.52 -15.81 -2.46
N THR A 36 -3.85 -16.38 -1.45
CA THR A 36 -4.26 -17.65 -0.81
C THR A 36 -5.58 -17.52 -0.07
N LEU A 37 -5.75 -16.42 0.68
CA LEU A 37 -6.94 -16.18 1.49
C LEU A 37 -8.04 -15.42 0.72
N LYS A 38 -7.79 -15.01 -0.52
CA LYS A 38 -8.69 -14.22 -1.38
C LYS A 38 -9.21 -12.97 -0.68
N LEU A 39 -8.30 -12.22 -0.03
CA LEU A 39 -8.65 -11.04 0.74
C LEU A 39 -9.04 -9.87 -0.18
N PRO A 40 -9.96 -8.98 0.24
CA PRO A 40 -10.30 -7.76 -0.49
C PRO A 40 -9.25 -6.65 -0.27
N MET A 41 -7.98 -6.95 -0.47
CA MET A 41 -6.83 -6.04 -0.31
C MET A 41 -5.67 -6.55 -1.17
N PHE A 42 -4.50 -5.89 -1.14
CA PHE A 42 -3.34 -6.29 -1.93
C PHE A 42 -2.18 -6.80 -1.08
N LEU A 43 -1.87 -6.14 0.04
CA LEU A 43 -0.81 -6.43 1.01
C LEU A 43 0.62 -6.51 0.43
N ASP A 44 0.82 -6.02 -0.77
CA ASP A 44 2.08 -6.10 -1.53
C ASP A 44 2.95 -4.83 -1.41
N MET A 45 2.60 -3.91 -0.49
CA MET A 45 3.26 -2.61 -0.34
C MET A 45 3.74 -2.28 1.07
N ILE A 46 3.64 -3.21 2.03
CA ILE A 46 4.06 -2.99 3.43
C ILE A 46 5.56 -2.67 3.49
N GLY A 47 6.38 -3.49 2.87
CA GLY A 47 7.83 -3.28 2.78
C GLY A 47 8.19 -2.03 1.99
N THR A 48 7.44 -1.73 0.91
CA THR A 48 7.57 -0.49 0.14
C THR A 48 7.40 0.74 1.04
N ALA A 49 6.35 0.75 1.89
CA ALA A 49 6.11 1.83 2.84
C ALA A 49 7.24 1.93 3.89
N VAL A 50 7.73 0.80 4.42
CA VAL A 50 8.86 0.76 5.37
C VAL A 50 10.09 1.44 4.76
N VAL A 51 10.50 1.05 3.56
CA VAL A 51 11.69 1.61 2.89
C VAL A 51 11.47 3.08 2.54
N ALA A 52 10.30 3.45 2.00
CA ALA A 52 9.98 4.83 1.62
C ALA A 52 10.04 5.79 2.81
N ILE A 53 9.53 5.36 3.95
CA ILE A 53 9.50 6.15 5.17
C ILE A 53 10.90 6.23 5.80
N THR A 54 11.59 5.11 5.96
CA THR A 54 12.87 5.04 6.70
C THR A 54 14.05 5.55 5.89
N ILE A 55 14.21 5.11 4.65
CA ILE A 55 15.38 5.45 3.82
C ILE A 55 15.06 6.62 2.90
N GLY A 56 13.94 6.54 2.16
CA GLY A 56 13.57 7.58 1.25
C GLY A 56 12.56 7.16 0.18
N PRO A 57 11.84 8.15 -0.40
CA PRO A 57 10.78 7.89 -1.36
C PRO A 57 11.28 7.11 -2.58
N TRP A 58 12.44 7.44 -3.11
CA TRP A 58 13.00 6.79 -4.30
C TRP A 58 13.54 5.38 -4.02
N TRP A 59 14.08 5.14 -2.81
CA TRP A 59 14.46 3.79 -2.39
C TRP A 59 13.24 2.90 -2.17
N GLY A 60 12.16 3.48 -1.61
CA GLY A 60 10.86 2.80 -1.55
C GLY A 60 10.30 2.50 -2.93
N ALA A 61 10.40 3.44 -3.88
CA ALA A 61 10.00 3.23 -5.27
C ALA A 61 10.78 2.08 -5.93
N LEU A 62 12.09 2.01 -5.69
CA LEU A 62 12.92 0.89 -6.15
C LEU A 62 12.46 -0.44 -5.55
N ALA A 63 12.26 -0.50 -4.22
CA ALA A 63 11.78 -1.71 -3.54
C ALA A 63 10.41 -2.15 -4.08
N GLY A 64 9.51 -1.19 -4.29
CA GLY A 64 8.18 -1.44 -4.85
C GLY A 64 8.24 -1.95 -6.30
N ALA A 65 9.04 -1.34 -7.16
CA ALA A 65 9.24 -1.81 -8.52
C ALA A 65 9.83 -3.22 -8.56
N MET A 66 10.85 -3.49 -7.73
CA MET A 66 11.45 -4.82 -7.60
C MET A 66 10.43 -5.86 -7.11
N THR A 67 9.52 -5.49 -6.20
CA THR A 67 8.44 -6.39 -5.76
C THR A 67 7.60 -6.86 -6.94
N ASN A 68 7.15 -5.94 -7.80
CA ASN A 68 6.33 -6.30 -8.95
C ASN A 68 7.10 -7.08 -10.01
N VAL A 69 8.41 -6.85 -10.17
CA VAL A 69 9.27 -7.68 -11.01
C VAL A 69 9.34 -9.10 -10.46
N VAL A 70 9.60 -9.28 -9.17
CA VAL A 70 9.64 -10.60 -8.53
C VAL A 70 8.29 -11.30 -8.62
N LEU A 71 7.19 -10.61 -8.30
CA LEU A 71 5.84 -11.15 -8.45
C LEU A 71 5.52 -11.49 -9.91
N GLY A 72 5.99 -10.70 -10.86
CA GLY A 72 5.85 -10.98 -12.28
C GLY A 72 6.48 -12.30 -12.71
N PHE A 73 7.63 -12.67 -12.13
CA PHE A 73 8.26 -13.97 -12.34
C PHE A 73 7.56 -15.11 -11.60
N LEU A 74 7.04 -14.86 -10.39
CA LEU A 74 6.46 -15.90 -9.55
C LEU A 74 4.99 -16.20 -9.86
N THR A 75 4.20 -15.18 -10.21
CA THR A 75 2.74 -15.28 -10.36
C THR A 75 2.23 -14.91 -11.76
N GLY A 76 3.10 -14.33 -12.58
CA GLY A 76 2.80 -14.00 -13.97
C GLY A 76 2.98 -12.52 -14.33
N PRO A 77 3.19 -12.22 -15.63
CA PRO A 77 3.58 -10.90 -16.12
C PRO A 77 2.51 -9.82 -15.89
N ILE A 78 1.29 -10.19 -15.52
CA ILE A 78 0.21 -9.28 -15.16
C ILE A 78 0.60 -8.32 -14.01
N MET A 79 1.56 -8.72 -13.16
CA MET A 79 2.04 -7.90 -12.04
C MET A 79 2.96 -6.75 -12.48
N LEU A 80 3.58 -6.82 -13.65
CA LEU A 80 4.59 -5.84 -14.07
C LEU A 80 4.04 -4.40 -14.23
N PRO A 81 2.91 -4.15 -14.89
CA PRO A 81 2.35 -2.80 -15.01
C PRO A 81 2.03 -2.16 -13.65
N PHE A 82 1.66 -2.96 -12.65
CA PHE A 82 1.34 -2.47 -11.29
C PHE A 82 2.57 -2.01 -10.50
N ALA A 83 3.80 -2.18 -11.03
CA ALA A 83 4.99 -1.54 -10.49
C ALA A 83 4.81 -0.02 -10.36
N ALA A 84 4.09 0.62 -11.29
CA ALA A 84 3.77 2.04 -11.22
C ALA A 84 2.93 2.40 -9.97
N CYS A 85 2.02 1.52 -9.55
CA CYS A 85 1.23 1.69 -8.33
C CYS A 85 2.13 1.67 -7.09
N ASN A 86 3.07 0.71 -7.03
CA ASN A 86 4.05 0.61 -5.95
C ASN A 86 4.97 1.83 -5.90
N VAL A 87 5.43 2.31 -7.04
CA VAL A 87 6.27 3.53 -7.15
C VAL A 87 5.51 4.75 -6.62
N ILE A 88 4.29 5.00 -7.08
CA ILE A 88 3.47 6.12 -6.62
C ILE A 88 3.20 6.04 -5.11
N GLY A 89 2.83 4.87 -4.60
CA GLY A 89 2.62 4.68 -3.16
C GLY A 89 3.86 5.00 -2.34
N ALA A 90 5.04 4.55 -2.77
CA ALA A 90 6.32 4.87 -2.14
C ALA A 90 6.60 6.37 -2.11
N LEU A 91 6.34 7.07 -3.22
CA LEU A 91 6.55 8.52 -3.29
C LEU A 91 5.60 9.26 -2.35
N VAL A 92 4.33 8.87 -2.29
CA VAL A 92 3.33 9.50 -1.41
C VAL A 92 3.70 9.28 0.06
N TRP A 93 3.99 8.06 0.51
CA TRP A 93 4.42 7.79 1.88
C TRP A 93 5.72 8.51 2.21
N GLY A 94 6.73 8.39 1.36
CA GLY A 94 8.05 8.93 1.60
C GLY A 94 8.08 10.45 1.67
N TYR A 95 7.42 11.15 0.76
CA TYR A 95 7.33 12.61 0.79
C TYR A 95 6.35 13.09 1.86
N GLY A 96 5.21 12.41 2.04
CA GLY A 96 4.22 12.77 3.06
C GLY A 96 4.80 12.78 4.47
N VAL A 97 5.60 11.77 4.85
CA VAL A 97 6.30 11.76 6.14
C VAL A 97 7.31 12.91 6.23
N ARG A 98 8.04 13.21 5.16
CA ARG A 98 9.00 14.34 5.12
C ARG A 98 8.32 15.70 5.22
N TRP A 99 7.07 15.81 4.78
CA TRP A 99 6.23 17.00 4.96
C TRP A 99 5.53 17.04 6.33
N GLY A 100 5.87 16.09 7.23
CA GLY A 100 5.37 16.07 8.60
C GLY A 100 4.03 15.37 8.78
N MET A 101 3.55 14.65 7.77
CA MET A 101 2.33 13.84 7.92
C MET A 101 2.53 12.59 8.78
N GLY A 102 3.78 12.24 9.11
CA GLY A 102 4.10 11.16 10.05
C GLY A 102 3.99 11.54 11.53
N LYS A 103 3.92 12.83 11.88
CA LYS A 103 4.09 13.32 13.26
C LYS A 103 2.96 13.01 14.23
N THR A 104 1.75 12.84 13.73
CA THR A 104 0.56 12.56 14.54
C THR A 104 -0.31 11.50 13.89
N PHE A 105 -1.08 10.77 14.70
CA PHE A 105 -1.99 9.74 14.21
C PHE A 105 -2.96 10.25 13.14
N PRO A 106 -3.69 11.34 13.34
CA PRO A 106 -4.62 11.83 12.32
C PRO A 106 -3.93 12.17 10.99
N ARG A 107 -2.73 12.78 11.05
CA ARG A 107 -1.97 13.11 9.84
C ARG A 107 -1.48 11.86 9.11
N PHE A 108 -1.02 10.86 9.86
CA PHE A 108 -0.57 9.59 9.29
C PHE A 108 -1.74 8.81 8.67
N PHE A 109 -2.90 8.85 9.32
CA PHE A 109 -4.14 8.29 8.76
C PHE A 109 -4.53 8.99 7.45
N VAL A 110 -4.52 10.33 7.41
CA VAL A 110 -4.77 11.09 6.17
C VAL A 110 -3.74 10.73 5.10
N LEU A 111 -2.46 10.53 5.46
CA LEU A 111 -1.43 10.05 4.53
C LEU A 111 -1.80 8.69 3.93
N SER A 112 -2.35 7.77 4.73
CA SER A 112 -2.82 6.46 4.25
C SER A 112 -3.96 6.61 3.22
N LEU A 113 -4.90 7.52 3.48
CA LEU A 113 -6.01 7.82 2.56
C LEU A 113 -5.51 8.44 1.25
N LEU A 114 -4.57 9.39 1.34
CA LEU A 114 -3.95 9.99 0.15
C LEU A 114 -3.19 8.93 -0.67
N THR A 115 -2.47 8.04 0.00
CA THR A 115 -1.78 6.94 -0.69
C THR A 115 -2.78 6.04 -1.42
N ALA A 116 -3.90 5.69 -0.79
CA ALA A 116 -4.97 4.91 -1.44
C ALA A 116 -5.51 5.62 -2.68
N LEU A 117 -5.76 6.92 -2.59
CA LEU A 117 -6.25 7.71 -3.70
C LEU A 117 -5.26 7.74 -4.88
N PHE A 118 -4.00 8.09 -4.62
CA PHE A 118 -2.99 8.20 -5.69
C PHE A 118 -2.66 6.83 -6.32
N VAL A 119 -2.62 5.77 -5.51
CA VAL A 119 -2.45 4.39 -6.03
C VAL A 119 -3.65 4.00 -6.88
N THR A 120 -4.88 4.30 -6.47
CA THR A 120 -6.08 4.03 -7.28
C THR A 120 -6.07 4.80 -8.59
N LEU A 121 -5.73 6.09 -8.57
CA LEU A 121 -5.62 6.90 -9.79
C LEU A 121 -4.58 6.34 -10.78
N MET A 122 -3.52 5.72 -10.29
CA MET A 122 -2.53 5.01 -11.13
C MET A 122 -3.05 3.64 -11.59
N ALA A 123 -3.76 2.91 -10.73
CA ALA A 123 -4.26 1.58 -11.03
C ALA A 123 -5.37 1.58 -12.10
N VAL A 124 -6.29 2.53 -12.04
CA VAL A 124 -7.46 2.58 -12.94
C VAL A 124 -7.09 2.57 -14.42
N PRO A 125 -6.16 3.41 -14.91
CA PRO A 125 -5.70 3.32 -16.30
C PRO A 125 -5.12 1.95 -16.65
N ILE A 126 -4.36 1.33 -15.74
CA ILE A 126 -3.76 0.01 -15.96
C ILE A 126 -4.87 -1.04 -16.10
N TYR A 127 -5.82 -1.07 -15.15
CA TYR A 127 -6.96 -1.99 -15.22
C TYR A 127 -7.76 -1.83 -16.51
N VAL A 128 -8.09 -0.59 -16.89
CA VAL A 128 -8.96 -0.33 -18.04
C VAL A 128 -8.25 -0.52 -19.37
N PHE A 129 -7.07 0.10 -19.54
CA PHE A 129 -6.42 0.15 -20.86
C PHE A 129 -5.49 -1.03 -21.13
N VAL A 130 -4.92 -1.66 -20.09
CA VAL A 130 -4.04 -2.81 -20.26
C VAL A 130 -4.81 -4.13 -20.14
N PHE A 131 -5.79 -4.21 -19.21
CA PHE A 131 -6.46 -5.46 -18.88
C PHE A 131 -7.97 -5.49 -19.19
N GLY A 132 -8.52 -4.45 -19.79
CA GLY A 132 -9.96 -4.43 -20.16
C GLY A 132 -10.90 -4.40 -18.95
N GLY A 133 -10.40 -4.06 -17.76
CA GLY A 133 -11.19 -3.89 -16.54
C GLY A 133 -11.14 -5.05 -15.54
N ALA A 134 -10.47 -6.17 -15.86
CA ALA A 134 -10.38 -7.34 -14.97
C ALA A 134 -8.98 -7.95 -14.99
N THR A 135 -8.52 -8.43 -13.82
CA THR A 135 -7.18 -8.99 -13.63
C THR A 135 -7.16 -10.34 -12.90
N GLY A 136 -8.31 -10.86 -12.48
CA GLY A 136 -8.44 -12.03 -11.63
C GLY A 136 -8.38 -11.71 -10.12
N HIS A 137 -8.32 -10.41 -9.75
CA HIS A 137 -8.32 -9.98 -8.36
C HIS A 137 -9.76 -9.91 -7.79
N PHE A 138 -9.89 -9.99 -6.45
CA PHE A 138 -11.18 -9.86 -5.76
C PHE A 138 -11.96 -8.59 -6.17
N ALA A 139 -11.27 -7.48 -6.44
CA ALA A 139 -11.89 -6.24 -6.89
C ALA A 139 -12.72 -6.39 -8.19
N ASP A 140 -12.42 -7.39 -9.02
CA ASP A 140 -13.14 -7.62 -10.27
C ASP A 140 -14.60 -8.03 -10.03
N ILE A 141 -14.89 -8.71 -8.91
CA ILE A 141 -16.26 -9.06 -8.51
C ILE A 141 -17.08 -7.78 -8.29
N MET A 142 -16.50 -6.81 -7.57
CA MET A 142 -17.15 -5.51 -7.34
C MET A 142 -17.27 -4.71 -8.64
N THR A 143 -16.25 -4.74 -9.49
CA THR A 143 -16.27 -4.08 -10.80
C THR A 143 -17.41 -4.65 -11.65
N ALA A 144 -17.54 -5.98 -11.71
CA ALA A 144 -18.62 -6.64 -12.46
C ALA A 144 -20.01 -6.27 -11.91
N ALA A 145 -20.17 -6.22 -10.57
CA ALA A 145 -21.42 -5.80 -9.95
C ALA A 145 -21.79 -4.37 -10.32
N PHE A 146 -20.86 -3.40 -10.27
CA PHE A 146 -21.13 -2.01 -10.66
C PHE A 146 -21.45 -1.88 -12.15
N VAL A 147 -20.78 -2.63 -13.04
CA VAL A 147 -21.11 -2.69 -14.46
C VAL A 147 -22.52 -3.26 -14.66
N GLY A 148 -22.86 -4.33 -13.94
CA GLY A 148 -24.21 -4.94 -13.96
C GLY A 148 -25.32 -3.97 -13.53
N MET A 149 -24.99 -3.01 -12.66
CA MET A 149 -25.89 -1.89 -12.29
C MET A 149 -25.95 -0.78 -13.35
N GLY A 150 -25.34 -0.92 -14.50
CA GLY A 150 -25.34 0.06 -15.58
C GLY A 150 -24.29 1.15 -15.47
N GLN A 151 -23.31 1.02 -14.56
CA GLN A 151 -22.20 1.98 -14.46
C GLN A 151 -21.20 1.79 -15.61
N ARG A 152 -20.57 2.91 -16.02
CA ARG A 152 -19.49 2.85 -17.01
C ARG A 152 -18.28 2.10 -16.45
N LEU A 153 -17.57 1.31 -17.28
CA LEU A 153 -16.42 0.51 -16.87
C LEU A 153 -15.39 1.30 -16.05
N VAL A 154 -14.99 2.50 -16.49
CA VAL A 154 -14.00 3.33 -15.78
C VAL A 154 -14.48 3.69 -14.38
N VAL A 155 -15.77 4.06 -14.21
CA VAL A 155 -16.36 4.39 -12.91
C VAL A 155 -16.41 3.15 -12.02
N SER A 156 -16.79 2.00 -12.58
CA SER A 156 -16.86 0.73 -11.87
C SER A 156 -15.49 0.30 -11.36
N VAL A 157 -14.46 0.35 -12.21
CA VAL A 157 -13.07 0.05 -11.85
C VAL A 157 -12.55 1.03 -10.80
N PHE A 158 -12.83 2.34 -10.93
CA PHE A 158 -12.42 3.31 -9.92
C PHE A 158 -13.10 3.02 -8.57
N SER A 159 -14.41 2.81 -8.57
CA SER A 159 -15.18 2.56 -7.33
C SER A 159 -14.73 1.30 -6.62
N SER A 160 -14.52 0.19 -7.32
CA SER A 160 -14.04 -1.05 -6.73
C SER A 160 -12.60 -0.91 -6.20
N ASN A 161 -11.72 -0.29 -6.98
CA ASN A 161 -10.32 -0.12 -6.59
C ASN A 161 -10.14 0.84 -5.42
N ILE A 162 -10.85 1.99 -5.37
CA ILE A 162 -10.69 2.92 -4.24
C ILE A 162 -11.15 2.29 -2.93
N ILE A 163 -12.23 1.50 -2.94
CA ILE A 163 -12.73 0.79 -1.76
C ILE A 163 -11.67 -0.19 -1.24
N VAL A 164 -11.15 -1.04 -2.11
CA VAL A 164 -10.10 -2.02 -1.77
C VAL A 164 -8.81 -1.33 -1.35
N SER A 165 -8.40 -0.27 -2.07
CA SER A 165 -7.18 0.49 -1.75
C SER A 165 -7.27 1.22 -0.42
N LEU A 166 -8.43 1.74 -0.01
CA LEU A 166 -8.59 2.38 1.30
C LEU A 166 -8.29 1.39 2.43
N ALA A 167 -8.92 0.21 2.40
CA ALA A 167 -8.66 -0.82 3.40
C ALA A 167 -7.19 -1.27 3.37
N ASP A 168 -6.65 -1.55 2.19
CA ASP A 168 -5.28 -2.01 2.00
C ASP A 168 -4.24 -0.98 2.48
N LYS A 169 -4.39 0.30 2.13
CA LYS A 169 -3.38 1.31 2.48
C LYS A 169 -3.45 1.73 3.94
N ILE A 170 -4.62 1.68 4.58
CA ILE A 170 -4.72 1.84 6.03
C ILE A 170 -3.95 0.69 6.71
N ILE A 171 -4.26 -0.56 6.40
CA ILE A 171 -3.60 -1.73 6.99
C ILE A 171 -2.10 -1.71 6.70
N SER A 172 -1.70 -1.54 5.45
CA SER A 172 -0.28 -1.51 5.06
C SER A 172 0.50 -0.39 5.74
N SER A 173 -0.09 0.81 5.91
CA SER A 173 0.56 1.93 6.59
C SER A 173 0.82 1.64 8.07
N PHE A 174 -0.17 1.09 8.79
CA PHE A 174 -0.02 0.81 10.20
C PHE A 174 0.82 -0.44 10.47
N LEU A 175 0.79 -1.45 9.59
CA LEU A 175 1.75 -2.57 9.62
C LEU A 175 3.17 -2.08 9.36
N ALA A 176 3.37 -1.19 8.38
CA ALA A 176 4.67 -0.58 8.14
C ALA A 176 5.17 0.20 9.34
N LEU A 177 4.29 0.95 10.04
CA LEU A 177 4.63 1.66 11.27
C LEU A 177 5.08 0.69 12.36
N ALA A 178 4.38 -0.44 12.54
CA ALA A 178 4.77 -1.49 13.50
C ALA A 178 6.13 -2.10 13.18
N VAL A 179 6.41 -2.35 11.89
CA VAL A 179 7.72 -2.83 11.43
C VAL A 179 8.81 -1.78 11.70
N ILE A 180 8.54 -0.51 11.42
CA ILE A 180 9.49 0.60 11.65
C ILE A 180 9.84 0.72 13.13
N GLU A 181 8.86 0.56 14.04
CA GLU A 181 9.11 0.58 15.48
C GLU A 181 9.99 -0.57 15.96
N ALA A 182 9.99 -1.71 15.25
CA ALA A 182 10.84 -2.85 15.54
C ALA A 182 12.25 -2.75 14.94
N LEU A 183 12.50 -1.79 14.04
CA LEU A 183 13.82 -1.61 13.42
C LEU A 183 14.84 -1.01 14.40
N PRO A 184 16.15 -1.29 14.18
CA PRO A 184 17.21 -0.70 14.98
C PRO A 184 17.14 0.84 15.01
N PRO A 185 17.46 1.48 16.16
CA PRO A 185 17.47 2.94 16.28
C PRO A 185 18.34 3.64 15.22
N ALA A 186 19.40 3.00 14.75
CA ALA A 186 20.24 3.50 13.65
C ALA A 186 19.46 3.79 12.35
N LEU A 187 18.30 3.16 12.14
CA LEU A 187 17.45 3.39 10.97
C LEU A 187 16.28 4.33 11.25
N THR A 188 15.92 4.53 12.51
CA THR A 188 14.68 5.21 12.88
C THR A 188 14.88 6.48 13.71
N ALA A 189 16.07 6.70 14.33
CA ALA A 189 16.34 7.83 15.20
C ALA A 189 16.19 9.21 14.52
N HIS A 190 16.32 9.27 13.21
CA HIS A 190 16.16 10.51 12.43
C HIS A 190 14.70 10.78 12.03
N LEU A 191 13.80 9.82 12.26
CA LEU A 191 12.40 9.93 11.88
C LEU A 191 11.61 10.68 12.96
N ASP A 192 10.93 11.73 12.53
CA ASP A 192 9.92 12.41 13.34
C ASP A 192 8.54 11.80 13.01
N ILE A 193 8.36 10.56 13.49
CA ILE A 193 7.16 9.77 13.23
C ILE A 193 6.45 9.43 14.55
N VAL A 194 5.14 9.39 14.50
CA VAL A 194 4.33 9.01 15.66
C VAL A 194 4.72 7.61 16.14
N LYS A 195 5.03 7.50 17.43
CA LYS A 195 5.20 6.22 18.11
C LYS A 195 3.85 5.81 18.65
N ALA A 196 3.30 4.76 18.10
CA ALA A 196 1.98 4.30 18.50
C ALA A 196 2.07 3.40 19.74
N PRO A 197 1.29 3.67 20.80
CA PRO A 197 1.03 2.63 21.79
C PRO A 197 0.51 1.38 21.08
N LYS A 198 1.03 0.21 21.43
CA LYS A 198 0.66 -1.08 20.78
C LYS A 198 -0.85 -1.26 20.64
N MET A 199 -1.61 -0.81 21.63
CA MET A 199 -3.07 -0.83 21.62
C MET A 199 -3.66 -0.02 20.46
N GLN A 200 -3.12 1.16 20.17
CA GLN A 200 -3.63 2.00 19.06
C GLN A 200 -3.29 1.39 17.71
N LEU A 201 -2.11 0.79 17.54
CA LEU A 201 -1.77 0.04 16.33
C LEU A 201 -2.77 -1.09 16.09
N VAL A 202 -3.05 -1.90 17.11
CA VAL A 202 -4.03 -2.99 17.04
C VAL A 202 -5.40 -2.46 16.66
N LEU A 203 -5.86 -1.36 17.27
CA LEU A 203 -7.17 -0.76 16.94
C LEU A 203 -7.25 -0.28 15.50
N TRP A 204 -6.21 0.34 14.95
CA TRP A 204 -6.20 0.82 13.57
C TRP A 204 -6.12 -0.33 12.55
N ILE A 205 -5.33 -1.36 12.85
CA ILE A 205 -5.28 -2.58 12.04
C ILE A 205 -6.64 -3.28 12.08
N ALA A 206 -7.25 -3.42 13.26
CA ALA A 206 -8.58 -4.00 13.42
C ALA A 206 -9.64 -3.20 12.65
N LEU A 207 -9.60 -1.86 12.73
CA LEU A 207 -10.51 -1.00 11.96
C LEU A 207 -10.37 -1.24 10.44
N GLY A 208 -9.14 -1.26 9.94
CA GLY A 208 -8.88 -1.56 8.52
C GLY A 208 -9.40 -2.95 8.12
N THR A 209 -9.20 -3.95 8.98
CA THR A 209 -9.70 -5.32 8.76
C THR A 209 -11.23 -5.38 8.76
N VAL A 210 -11.89 -4.66 9.67
CA VAL A 210 -13.36 -4.57 9.71
C VAL A 210 -13.89 -3.89 8.44
N ILE A 211 -13.28 -2.79 8.01
CA ILE A 211 -13.64 -2.12 6.77
C ILE A 211 -13.51 -3.11 5.60
N ALA A 212 -12.40 -3.83 5.49
CA ALA A 212 -12.18 -4.81 4.44
C ALA A 212 -13.24 -5.94 4.48
N ALA A 213 -13.58 -6.45 5.67
CA ALA A 213 -14.59 -7.50 5.84
C ALA A 213 -15.99 -7.00 5.44
N VAL A 214 -16.38 -5.79 5.86
CA VAL A 214 -17.66 -5.17 5.47
C VAL A 214 -17.75 -5.00 3.95
N LEU A 215 -16.67 -4.55 3.32
CA LEU A 215 -16.61 -4.37 1.88
C LEU A 215 -16.68 -5.73 1.15
N ALA A 216 -16.04 -6.78 1.69
CA ALA A 216 -16.11 -8.12 1.15
C ALA A 216 -17.55 -8.68 1.19
N VAL A 217 -18.24 -8.53 2.33
CA VAL A 217 -19.64 -8.95 2.48
C VAL A 217 -20.55 -8.15 1.54
N PHE A 218 -20.35 -6.84 1.45
CA PHE A 218 -21.11 -5.99 0.54
C PHE A 218 -20.93 -6.42 -0.93
N ALA A 219 -19.69 -6.65 -1.36
CA ALA A 219 -19.41 -7.12 -2.72
C ALA A 219 -20.00 -8.51 -2.99
N ALA A 220 -19.93 -9.42 -2.02
CA ALA A 220 -20.53 -10.75 -2.15
C ALA A 220 -22.06 -10.69 -2.28
N ASN A 221 -22.72 -9.83 -1.50
CA ASN A 221 -24.19 -9.66 -1.60
C ASN A 221 -24.61 -9.02 -2.94
N MET A 222 -23.81 -8.07 -3.47
CA MET A 222 -24.05 -7.49 -4.79
C MET A 222 -23.86 -8.48 -5.94
N ALA A 223 -22.99 -9.48 -5.77
CA ALA A 223 -22.74 -10.52 -6.77
C ALA A 223 -23.80 -11.65 -6.72
N ALA A 224 -24.55 -11.76 -5.62
CA ALA A 224 -25.56 -12.83 -5.41
C ALA A 224 -26.99 -12.42 -5.79
N GLY A 225 -27.27 -11.12 -5.98
CA GLY A 225 -28.56 -10.58 -6.43
C GLY A 225 -28.55 -10.18 -7.88
#